data_f439e77002551daaa829554280437db7
#
_entry.id   f439e77002551daaa829554280437db7
#
_cell.length_a   1.000
_cell.length_b   1.000
_cell.length_c   1.000
_cell.angle_alpha   90.00
_cell.angle_beta   90.00
_cell.angle_gamma   90.00
#
_symmetry.space_group_name_H-M   'P 1'
#
loop_
_entity.id
_entity.type
_entity.pdbx_description
1 polymer ?
#
loop_
_entity_poly.entity_id
_entity_poly.type
_entity_poly.pdbx_seq_one_letter_code
_entity_poly.pdbx_strand_id
1 'polypeptide(L)'
;VLLANPSEEFMLDWMQQNEQAAPIFVFSDNAGKHHELWFVDDMEALQELKDSFLITPRLYIADGHHRIASVAEYLHAHPDVADKTGIMSLVIPESSLVIKPFHRLLKNTDREDWLDMLHNASSDFYVDSLPGPARPEKKGDIVALTPMGWYRLRLKPGHTKPNPAENLDVYRLERFVFNKFFNIKDSKTDIRLDFVRGDEALTTLQLWRNRGEIDGAFVLFPNTIKEIKEVADVGETMPPKSTWIEPKIPAGMLINSYD
;
A
#
# COMPACT_ATOMS: atom_id res chain seq x y z
N VAL A 1 -15.14 2.29 2.24
CA VAL A 1 -13.77 2.62 2.62
C VAL A 1 -13.22 1.54 3.54
N LEU A 2 -11.92 1.24 3.49
CA LEU A 2 -11.23 0.32 4.41
C LEU A 2 -10.48 1.13 5.46
N LEU A 3 -10.79 0.89 6.72
CA LEU A 3 -10.16 1.53 7.87
C LEU A 3 -9.43 0.48 8.72
N ALA A 4 -8.23 0.80 9.17
CA ALA A 4 -7.47 0.02 10.12
C ALA A 4 -7.72 0.52 11.54
N ASN A 5 -8.08 -0.39 12.45
CA ASN A 5 -8.27 -0.11 13.85
C ASN A 5 -7.05 -0.59 14.66
N PRO A 6 -6.28 0.31 15.30
CA PRO A 6 -5.16 -0.08 16.16
C PRO A 6 -5.60 -0.63 17.51
N SER A 7 -6.83 -0.33 17.96
CA SER A 7 -7.43 -0.84 19.21
C SER A 7 -8.21 -2.12 18.93
N GLU A 8 -7.50 -3.19 18.57
CA GLU A 8 -8.09 -4.36 17.92
C GLU A 8 -8.63 -5.44 18.88
N GLU A 9 -8.15 -5.50 20.12
CA GLU A 9 -8.50 -6.57 21.07
C GLU A 9 -10.03 -6.64 21.29
N PHE A 10 -10.64 -5.53 21.66
CA PHE A 10 -12.10 -5.46 21.83
C PHE A 10 -12.85 -5.86 20.55
N MET A 11 -12.41 -5.39 19.39
CA MET A 11 -13.10 -5.65 18.13
C MET A 11 -13.05 -7.14 17.75
N LEU A 12 -11.92 -7.82 17.98
CA LEU A 12 -11.80 -9.25 17.75
C LEU A 12 -12.73 -10.06 18.68
N ASP A 13 -12.77 -9.72 19.97
CA ASP A 13 -13.64 -10.37 20.94
C ASP A 13 -15.11 -10.13 20.61
N TRP A 14 -15.47 -8.89 20.25
CA TRP A 14 -16.83 -8.52 19.86
C TRP A 14 -17.28 -9.28 18.60
N MET A 15 -16.45 -9.37 17.58
CA MET A 15 -16.72 -10.15 16.37
C MET A 15 -16.96 -11.63 16.71
N GLN A 16 -16.08 -12.23 17.50
CA GLN A 16 -16.20 -13.65 17.87
C GLN A 16 -17.49 -13.95 18.64
N GLN A 17 -17.93 -13.04 19.51
CA GLN A 17 -19.19 -13.18 20.25
C GLN A 17 -20.41 -13.09 19.35
N ASN A 18 -20.36 -12.24 18.32
CA ASN A 18 -21.50 -11.97 17.43
C ASN A 18 -21.54 -12.86 16.17
N GLU A 19 -20.49 -13.66 15.90
CA GLU A 19 -20.48 -14.68 14.84
C GLU A 19 -21.23 -15.98 15.18
N GLN A 20 -21.86 -16.07 16.35
CA GLN A 20 -22.51 -17.31 16.84
C GLN A 20 -23.77 -17.68 16.08
N ALA A 21 -24.42 -16.74 15.39
CA ALA A 21 -25.57 -16.97 14.55
C ALA A 21 -25.16 -17.48 13.14
N ALA A 22 -26.09 -18.06 12.41
CA ALA A 22 -25.83 -18.37 11.00
C ALA A 22 -25.65 -17.09 10.18
N PRO A 23 -24.68 -17.05 9.25
CA PRO A 23 -24.50 -15.91 8.37
C PRO A 23 -25.73 -15.67 7.50
N ILE A 24 -26.09 -14.41 7.26
CA ILE A 24 -27.21 -14.04 6.38
C ILE A 24 -26.86 -14.22 4.90
N PHE A 25 -25.58 -14.24 4.58
CA PHE A 25 -25.09 -14.36 3.21
C PHE A 25 -23.75 -15.10 3.16
N VAL A 26 -23.63 -16.05 2.24
CA VAL A 26 -22.38 -16.83 2.00
C VAL A 26 -22.15 -16.92 0.51
N PHE A 27 -20.95 -16.62 0.05
CA PHE A 27 -20.54 -16.82 -1.33
C PHE A 27 -19.03 -17.04 -1.48
N SER A 28 -18.62 -17.54 -2.63
CA SER A 28 -17.20 -17.59 -3.02
C SER A 28 -16.97 -16.64 -4.18
N ASP A 29 -15.90 -15.88 -4.10
CA ASP A 29 -15.49 -15.01 -5.20
C ASP A 29 -14.79 -15.80 -6.34
N ASN A 30 -14.48 -15.13 -7.43
CA ASN A 30 -13.81 -15.73 -8.59
C ASN A 30 -12.38 -16.25 -8.29
N ALA A 31 -11.79 -15.84 -7.17
CA ALA A 31 -10.50 -16.34 -6.69
C ALA A 31 -10.65 -17.54 -5.74
N GLY A 32 -11.88 -18.00 -5.49
CA GLY A 32 -12.19 -19.11 -4.60
C GLY A 32 -12.16 -18.73 -3.11
N LYS A 33 -12.10 -17.46 -2.76
CA LYS A 33 -12.23 -17.01 -1.36
C LYS A 33 -13.69 -17.10 -0.92
N HIS A 34 -13.92 -17.67 0.26
CA HIS A 34 -15.21 -17.67 0.92
C HIS A 34 -15.44 -16.36 1.64
N HIS A 35 -16.65 -15.83 1.49
CA HIS A 35 -17.13 -14.64 2.16
C HIS A 35 -18.40 -14.98 2.91
N GLU A 36 -18.47 -14.60 4.14
CA GLU A 36 -19.61 -14.75 5.01
C GLU A 36 -20.01 -13.39 5.57
N LEU A 37 -21.28 -13.12 5.71
CA LEU A 37 -21.81 -11.87 6.22
C LEU A 37 -22.81 -12.15 7.32
N TRP A 38 -22.59 -11.53 8.46
CA TRP A 38 -23.54 -11.52 9.59
C TRP A 38 -24.16 -10.14 9.72
N PHE A 39 -25.35 -10.10 10.18
CA PHE A 39 -26.04 -8.87 10.52
C PHE A 39 -26.23 -8.84 12.05
N VAL A 40 -25.80 -7.77 12.68
CA VAL A 40 -25.96 -7.55 14.11
C VAL A 40 -26.99 -6.45 14.28
N ASP A 41 -28.12 -6.77 14.89
CA ASP A 41 -29.23 -5.83 15.22
C ASP A 41 -29.49 -5.75 16.72
N ASP A 42 -28.75 -6.48 17.53
CA ASP A 42 -28.80 -6.38 18.97
C ASP A 42 -28.31 -5.01 19.43
N MET A 43 -29.21 -4.29 20.12
CA MET A 43 -28.96 -2.89 20.51
C MET A 43 -27.87 -2.75 21.57
N GLU A 44 -27.67 -3.75 22.43
CA GLU A 44 -26.63 -3.75 23.45
C GLU A 44 -25.24 -3.97 22.78
N ALA A 45 -25.13 -4.98 21.92
CA ALA A 45 -23.93 -5.22 21.15
C ALA A 45 -23.53 -4.03 20.24
N LEU A 46 -24.51 -3.37 19.61
CA LEU A 46 -24.26 -2.16 18.82
C LEU A 46 -23.81 -0.97 19.68
N GLN A 47 -24.35 -0.82 20.90
CA GLN A 47 -23.92 0.23 21.80
C GLN A 47 -22.48 -0.01 22.31
N GLU A 48 -22.15 -1.24 22.67
CA GLU A 48 -20.77 -1.62 23.06
C GLU A 48 -19.78 -1.31 21.95
N LEU A 49 -20.10 -1.67 20.71
CA LEU A 49 -19.26 -1.36 19.55
C LEU A 49 -19.09 0.14 19.36
N LYS A 50 -20.17 0.91 19.46
CA LYS A 50 -20.16 2.37 19.36
C LYS A 50 -19.28 2.99 20.45
N ASP A 51 -19.41 2.55 21.69
CA ASP A 51 -18.65 3.06 22.82
C ASP A 51 -17.16 2.75 22.67
N SER A 52 -16.80 1.59 22.12
CA SER A 52 -15.40 1.26 21.82
C SER A 52 -14.78 2.20 20.78
N PHE A 53 -15.55 2.60 19.77
CA PHE A 53 -15.08 3.57 18.77
C PHE A 53 -14.96 4.98 19.34
N LEU A 54 -15.78 5.37 20.34
CA LEU A 54 -15.67 6.68 20.98
C LEU A 54 -14.36 6.85 21.78
N ILE A 55 -13.82 5.77 22.30
CA ILE A 55 -12.53 5.78 23.02
C ILE A 55 -11.32 5.45 22.12
N THR A 56 -11.56 5.02 20.90
CA THR A 56 -10.50 4.77 19.91
C THR A 56 -9.92 6.11 19.44
N PRO A 57 -8.63 6.42 19.67
CA PRO A 57 -8.09 7.74 19.43
C PRO A 57 -8.15 8.15 17.96
N ARG A 58 -7.95 7.20 17.05
CA ARG A 58 -8.02 7.40 15.59
C ARG A 58 -8.08 6.08 14.84
N LEU A 59 -8.68 6.13 13.66
CA LEU A 59 -8.65 5.07 12.66
C LEU A 59 -7.76 5.52 11.49
N TYR A 60 -7.10 4.58 10.85
CA TYR A 60 -6.23 4.88 9.70
C TYR A 60 -6.89 4.42 8.40
N ILE A 61 -6.88 5.28 7.39
CA ILE A 61 -7.40 4.92 6.07
C ILE A 61 -6.43 3.95 5.40
N ALA A 62 -6.84 2.70 5.25
CA ALA A 62 -6.06 1.67 4.57
C ALA A 62 -6.31 1.64 3.05
N ASP A 63 -7.58 1.85 2.63
CA ASP A 63 -7.95 1.96 1.21
C ASP A 63 -9.17 2.85 1.03
N GLY A 64 -9.24 3.52 -0.13
CA GLY A 64 -10.36 4.40 -0.46
C GLY A 64 -10.14 5.88 -0.13
N HIS A 65 -8.89 6.35 -0.08
CA HIS A 65 -8.54 7.76 0.18
C HIS A 65 -9.32 8.74 -0.71
N HIS A 66 -9.45 8.47 -2.02
CA HIS A 66 -10.21 9.34 -2.92
C HIS A 66 -11.70 9.35 -2.60
N ARG A 67 -12.27 8.22 -2.15
CA ARG A 67 -13.68 8.14 -1.75
C ARG A 67 -13.95 9.00 -0.50
N ILE A 68 -13.08 8.91 0.50
CA ILE A 68 -13.18 9.79 1.68
C ILE A 68 -13.04 11.25 1.29
N ALA A 69 -12.03 11.60 0.49
CA ALA A 69 -11.81 12.96 0.07
C ALA A 69 -13.02 13.54 -0.67
N SER A 70 -13.59 12.80 -1.62
CA SER A 70 -14.80 13.22 -2.36
C SER A 70 -16.02 13.41 -1.46
N VAL A 71 -16.24 12.51 -0.48
CA VAL A 71 -17.35 12.65 0.46
C VAL A 71 -17.11 13.83 1.41
N ALA A 72 -15.88 14.02 1.90
CA ALA A 72 -15.56 15.17 2.75
C ALA A 72 -15.76 16.50 2.01
N GLU A 73 -15.39 16.58 0.74
CA GLU A 73 -15.64 17.75 -0.11
C GLU A 73 -17.15 17.99 -0.32
N TYR A 74 -17.91 16.91 -0.60
CA TYR A 74 -19.34 16.99 -0.74
C TYR A 74 -20.03 17.49 0.54
N LEU A 75 -19.69 16.93 1.70
CA LEU A 75 -20.27 17.34 2.99
C LEU A 75 -19.88 18.77 3.38
N HIS A 76 -18.69 19.20 3.02
CA HIS A 76 -18.27 20.59 3.20
C HIS A 76 -19.12 21.56 2.37
N ALA A 77 -19.47 21.17 1.14
CA ALA A 77 -20.33 21.95 0.26
C ALA A 77 -21.82 21.89 0.66
N HIS A 78 -22.25 20.87 1.41
CA HIS A 78 -23.64 20.63 1.80
C HIS A 78 -23.77 20.40 3.33
N PRO A 79 -23.60 21.43 4.15
CA PRO A 79 -23.62 21.28 5.62
C PRO A 79 -24.93 20.76 6.18
N ASP A 80 -26.03 20.99 5.47
CA ASP A 80 -27.40 20.55 5.83
C ASP A 80 -27.58 19.02 5.82
N VAL A 81 -26.75 18.29 5.09
CA VAL A 81 -26.76 16.82 5.04
C VAL A 81 -25.65 16.18 5.85
N ALA A 82 -24.67 16.96 6.31
CA ALA A 82 -23.49 16.45 7.01
C ALA A 82 -23.84 15.66 8.28
N ASP A 83 -24.81 16.11 9.07
CA ASP A 83 -25.25 15.46 10.30
C ASP A 83 -26.08 14.17 10.06
N LYS A 84 -26.53 13.96 8.83
CA LYS A 84 -27.42 12.83 8.45
C LYS A 84 -26.72 11.79 7.61
N THR A 85 -25.50 12.10 7.15
CA THR A 85 -24.80 11.29 6.16
C THR A 85 -23.49 10.76 6.75
N GLY A 86 -23.29 9.46 6.60
CA GLY A 86 -22.06 8.78 7.00
C GLY A 86 -21.34 8.16 5.81
N ILE A 87 -20.10 7.77 6.01
CA ILE A 87 -19.33 6.97 5.03
C ILE A 87 -19.39 5.51 5.44
N MET A 88 -19.96 4.67 4.57
CA MET A 88 -19.90 3.23 4.78
C MET A 88 -18.46 2.76 4.76
N SER A 89 -18.03 2.17 5.86
CA SER A 89 -16.66 1.73 6.06
C SER A 89 -16.59 0.28 6.52
N LEU A 90 -15.61 -0.46 6.02
CA LEU A 90 -15.16 -1.69 6.64
C LEU A 90 -14.03 -1.33 7.60
N VAL A 91 -14.21 -1.65 8.87
CA VAL A 91 -13.17 -1.49 9.88
C VAL A 91 -12.62 -2.86 10.21
N ILE A 92 -11.31 -3.01 10.16
CA ILE A 92 -10.63 -4.27 10.48
C ILE A 92 -9.48 -4.04 11.46
N PRO A 93 -9.11 -5.06 12.24
CA PRO A 93 -7.89 -5.03 13.05
C PRO A 93 -6.67 -4.70 12.19
N GLU A 94 -5.75 -3.86 12.68
CA GLU A 94 -4.54 -3.56 11.90
C GLU A 94 -3.66 -4.80 11.68
N SER A 95 -3.69 -5.77 12.58
CA SER A 95 -3.01 -7.07 12.45
C SER A 95 -3.53 -7.93 11.30
N SER A 96 -4.77 -7.70 10.86
CA SER A 96 -5.38 -8.41 9.73
C SER A 96 -5.00 -7.82 8.37
N LEU A 97 -4.30 -6.68 8.35
CA LEU A 97 -3.83 -6.07 7.10
C LEU A 97 -2.59 -6.77 6.56
N VAL A 98 -2.64 -7.16 5.31
CA VAL A 98 -1.47 -7.60 4.56
C VAL A 98 -1.06 -6.48 3.61
N ILE A 99 0.15 -5.96 3.81
CA ILE A 99 0.69 -4.88 3.01
C ILE A 99 1.74 -5.46 2.06
N LYS A 100 1.49 -5.34 0.76
CA LYS A 100 2.43 -5.74 -0.30
C LYS A 100 3.01 -4.50 -0.97
N PRO A 101 4.25 -4.54 -1.44
CA PRO A 101 4.83 -3.43 -2.19
C PRO A 101 4.25 -3.37 -3.60
N PHE A 102 4.45 -2.24 -4.26
CA PHE A 102 4.45 -2.20 -5.72
C PHE A 102 5.90 -2.15 -6.19
N HIS A 103 6.26 -3.03 -7.11
CA HIS A 103 7.54 -2.96 -7.82
C HIS A 103 7.44 -1.94 -8.95
N ARG A 104 8.58 -1.37 -9.33
CA ARG A 104 8.69 -0.36 -10.41
C ARG A 104 9.27 -1.02 -11.63
N LEU A 105 8.64 -0.79 -12.78
CA LEU A 105 9.10 -1.25 -14.09
C LEU A 105 9.53 -0.05 -14.90
N LEU A 106 10.68 -0.12 -15.54
CA LEU A 106 11.17 0.93 -16.46
C LEU A 106 11.16 0.43 -17.88
N LYS A 107 10.70 1.29 -18.77
CA LYS A 107 10.60 1.10 -20.21
C LYS A 107 11.18 2.32 -20.93
N ASN A 108 11.65 2.13 -22.14
CA ASN A 108 12.19 3.21 -22.98
C ASN A 108 13.27 4.03 -22.25
N THR A 109 14.21 3.32 -21.63
CA THR A 109 15.38 3.88 -20.97
C THR A 109 16.66 3.48 -21.70
N ASP A 110 17.67 4.35 -21.65
CA ASP A 110 18.95 4.06 -22.28
C ASP A 110 19.79 3.13 -21.41
N ARG A 111 20.55 2.26 -22.06
CA ARG A 111 21.47 1.34 -21.36
C ARG A 111 22.53 2.10 -20.57
N GLU A 112 22.93 3.24 -21.05
CA GLU A 112 23.90 4.15 -20.46
C GLU A 112 23.43 4.66 -19.10
N ASP A 113 22.14 4.99 -18.94
CA ASP A 113 21.56 5.40 -17.66
C ASP A 113 21.69 4.31 -16.58
N TRP A 114 21.50 3.06 -16.99
CA TRP A 114 21.68 1.91 -16.09
C TRP A 114 23.13 1.68 -15.71
N LEU A 115 24.05 1.86 -16.67
CA LEU A 115 25.50 1.77 -16.41
C LEU A 115 25.95 2.89 -15.47
N ASP A 116 25.49 4.12 -15.73
CA ASP A 116 25.78 5.26 -14.86
C ASP A 116 25.22 5.03 -13.44
N MET A 117 24.00 4.54 -13.33
CA MET A 117 23.42 4.15 -12.03
C MET A 117 24.31 3.14 -11.30
N LEU A 118 24.70 2.04 -11.95
CA LEU A 118 25.51 1.00 -11.30
C LEU A 118 26.88 1.49 -10.86
N HIS A 119 27.50 2.39 -11.62
CA HIS A 119 28.80 2.96 -11.29
C HIS A 119 28.73 4.03 -10.19
N ASN A 120 27.70 4.88 -10.23
CA ASN A 120 27.63 6.10 -9.43
C ASN A 120 26.63 6.06 -8.28
N ALA A 121 25.74 5.04 -8.18
CA ALA A 121 24.85 4.85 -7.03
C ALA A 121 25.62 4.58 -5.72
N SER A 122 26.90 4.28 -5.81
CA SER A 122 27.78 4.05 -4.65
C SER A 122 27.93 5.27 -3.72
N SER A 123 27.50 6.46 -4.12
CA SER A 123 27.39 7.60 -3.21
C SER A 123 26.35 7.36 -2.09
N ASP A 124 25.25 6.72 -2.43
CA ASP A 124 24.07 6.58 -1.56
C ASP A 124 23.86 5.11 -1.13
N PHE A 125 24.31 4.14 -1.93
CA PHE A 125 24.09 2.71 -1.72
C PHE A 125 25.39 1.90 -1.69
N TYR A 126 25.37 0.78 -1.00
CA TYR A 126 26.24 -0.35 -1.30
C TYR A 126 25.60 -1.11 -2.46
N VAL A 127 26.38 -1.38 -3.51
CA VAL A 127 25.89 -2.02 -4.74
C VAL A 127 26.56 -3.38 -4.88
N ASP A 128 25.79 -4.46 -4.82
CA ASP A 128 26.26 -5.82 -4.94
C ASP A 128 25.60 -6.51 -6.13
N SER A 129 26.39 -7.18 -6.96
CA SER A 129 25.87 -8.05 -8.02
C SER A 129 25.26 -9.32 -7.43
N LEU A 130 24.13 -9.77 -7.98
CA LEU A 130 23.44 -10.98 -7.57
C LEU A 130 23.48 -12.04 -8.67
N PRO A 131 23.57 -13.32 -8.32
CA PRO A 131 23.63 -14.41 -9.30
C PRO A 131 22.30 -14.65 -10.03
N GLY A 132 21.20 -14.06 -9.55
CA GLY A 132 19.86 -14.23 -10.12
C GLY A 132 18.80 -13.47 -9.36
N PRO A 133 17.51 -13.77 -9.64
CA PRO A 133 16.37 -13.14 -8.99
C PRO A 133 16.43 -13.24 -7.47
N ALA A 134 16.25 -12.12 -6.79
CA ALA A 134 16.19 -12.06 -5.33
C ALA A 134 15.15 -11.04 -4.89
N ARG A 135 14.66 -11.19 -3.65
CA ARG A 135 13.82 -10.18 -3.00
C ARG A 135 14.65 -9.35 -2.02
N PRO A 136 14.28 -8.10 -1.75
CA PRO A 136 14.83 -7.35 -0.64
C PRO A 136 14.63 -8.13 0.67
N GLU A 137 15.61 -8.08 1.56
CA GLU A 137 15.57 -8.81 2.85
C GLU A 137 14.97 -7.94 3.95
N LYS A 138 15.11 -6.63 3.83
CA LYS A 138 14.66 -5.66 4.83
C LYS A 138 14.48 -4.28 4.22
N LYS A 139 13.91 -3.38 4.99
CA LYS A 139 13.84 -1.96 4.65
C LYS A 139 15.22 -1.38 4.37
N GLY A 140 15.31 -0.54 3.34
CA GLY A 140 16.56 0.04 2.84
C GLY A 140 17.29 -0.84 1.81
N ASP A 141 16.79 -2.06 1.58
CA ASP A 141 17.23 -2.90 0.48
C ASP A 141 16.29 -2.72 -0.72
N ILE A 142 16.86 -2.48 -1.88
CA ILE A 142 16.17 -2.45 -3.18
C ILE A 142 16.90 -3.45 -4.07
N VAL A 143 16.15 -4.31 -4.75
CA VAL A 143 16.75 -5.21 -5.75
C VAL A 143 16.40 -4.70 -7.13
N ALA A 144 17.42 -4.50 -7.96
CA ALA A 144 17.30 -4.01 -9.31
C ALA A 144 17.54 -5.13 -10.32
N LEU A 145 16.59 -5.36 -11.22
CA LEU A 145 16.81 -6.06 -12.48
C LEU A 145 17.20 -5.03 -13.51
N THR A 146 18.42 -5.12 -14.02
CA THR A 146 19.00 -4.19 -14.98
C THR A 146 19.29 -4.89 -16.32
N PRO A 147 19.61 -4.17 -17.40
CA PRO A 147 20.13 -4.79 -18.62
C PRO A 147 21.38 -5.63 -18.41
N MET A 148 22.14 -5.40 -17.34
CA MET A 148 23.37 -6.14 -17.02
C MET A 148 23.16 -7.30 -16.05
N GLY A 149 21.96 -7.48 -15.49
CA GLY A 149 21.65 -8.53 -14.52
C GLY A 149 20.99 -8.01 -13.26
N TRP A 150 21.02 -8.83 -12.22
CA TRP A 150 20.43 -8.52 -10.93
C TRP A 150 21.43 -7.88 -9.98
N TYR A 151 21.02 -6.84 -9.27
CA TYR A 151 21.84 -6.11 -8.30
C TYR A 151 21.04 -5.82 -7.05
N ARG A 152 21.71 -5.77 -5.90
CA ARG A 152 21.16 -5.28 -4.64
C ARG A 152 21.73 -3.91 -4.34
N LEU A 153 20.85 -2.97 -4.05
CA LEU A 153 21.16 -1.61 -3.62
C LEU A 153 20.79 -1.51 -2.14
N ARG A 154 21.75 -1.43 -1.24
CA ARG A 154 21.53 -1.25 0.20
C ARG A 154 21.86 0.18 0.59
N LEU A 155 20.86 0.92 1.09
CA LEU A 155 21.05 2.29 1.48
C LEU A 155 22.13 2.40 2.56
N LYS A 156 23.05 3.35 2.37
CA LYS A 156 24.11 3.64 3.35
C LYS A 156 23.53 4.34 4.59
N PRO A 157 24.19 4.23 5.76
CA PRO A 157 23.84 5.02 6.94
C PRO A 157 23.89 6.52 6.68
N GLY A 158 23.11 7.30 7.46
CA GLY A 158 23.09 8.77 7.38
C GLY A 158 22.00 9.37 6.50
N HIS A 159 21.18 8.56 5.86
CA HIS A 159 20.07 9.04 5.01
C HIS A 159 18.73 9.16 5.72
N THR A 160 18.67 8.97 7.04
CA THR A 160 17.45 9.18 7.82
C THR A 160 17.06 10.65 7.84
N LYS A 161 15.80 10.94 7.59
CA LYS A 161 15.22 12.27 7.56
C LYS A 161 14.19 12.45 8.66
N PRO A 162 13.96 13.70 9.14
CA PRO A 162 12.91 13.98 10.13
C PRO A 162 11.51 13.66 9.60
N ASN A 163 11.23 13.95 8.33
CA ASN A 163 9.94 13.59 7.71
C ASN A 163 9.90 12.08 7.43
N PRO A 164 8.95 11.32 8.02
CA PRO A 164 8.86 9.87 7.84
C PRO A 164 8.59 9.45 6.39
N ALA A 165 7.87 10.26 5.59
CA ALA A 165 7.64 9.97 4.18
C ALA A 165 8.95 9.88 3.38
N GLU A 166 9.95 10.70 3.72
CA GLU A 166 11.26 10.68 3.08
C GLU A 166 12.11 9.43 3.44
N ASN A 167 11.70 8.69 4.45
CA ASN A 167 12.36 7.45 4.87
C ASN A 167 11.81 6.19 4.21
N LEU A 168 10.77 6.31 3.41
CA LEU A 168 10.21 5.19 2.65
C LEU A 168 11.14 4.79 1.51
N ASP A 169 11.27 3.49 1.26
CA ASP A 169 12.15 2.98 0.19
C ASP A 169 11.70 3.48 -1.20
N VAL A 170 10.39 3.67 -1.39
CA VAL A 170 9.86 4.24 -2.63
C VAL A 170 10.32 5.69 -2.83
N TYR A 171 10.32 6.51 -1.78
CA TYR A 171 10.80 7.90 -1.86
C TYR A 171 12.31 7.95 -2.14
N ARG A 172 13.06 7.07 -1.47
CA ARG A 172 14.52 6.95 -1.67
C ARG A 172 14.86 6.50 -3.08
N LEU A 173 14.11 5.56 -3.63
CA LEU A 173 14.24 5.12 -5.02
C LEU A 173 13.98 6.29 -5.99
N GLU A 174 12.92 7.06 -5.77
CA GLU A 174 12.62 8.24 -6.58
C GLU A 174 13.75 9.27 -6.53
N ARG A 175 14.20 9.62 -5.32
CA ARG A 175 15.19 10.67 -5.12
C ARG A 175 16.59 10.28 -5.57
N PHE A 176 17.05 9.09 -5.17
CA PHE A 176 18.45 8.69 -5.34
C PHE A 176 18.70 7.87 -6.60
N VAL A 177 17.65 7.39 -7.27
CA VAL A 177 17.79 6.58 -8.48
C VAL A 177 17.06 7.25 -9.65
N PHE A 178 15.75 7.40 -9.58
CA PHE A 178 14.95 7.85 -10.73
C PHE A 178 15.29 9.29 -11.13
N ASN A 179 15.31 10.19 -10.18
CA ASN A 179 15.62 11.60 -10.46
C ASN A 179 17.08 11.77 -10.89
N LYS A 180 18.00 11.05 -10.24
CA LYS A 180 19.44 11.24 -10.42
C LYS A 180 19.96 10.63 -11.72
N PHE A 181 19.53 9.43 -12.09
CA PHE A 181 20.09 8.67 -13.20
C PHE A 181 19.14 8.57 -14.41
N PHE A 182 17.85 8.61 -14.20
CA PHE A 182 16.84 8.49 -15.27
C PHE A 182 16.13 9.79 -15.57
N ASN A 183 16.46 10.90 -14.86
CA ASN A 183 15.78 12.19 -14.98
C ASN A 183 14.24 12.09 -14.91
N ILE A 184 13.72 11.12 -14.12
CA ILE A 184 12.30 10.98 -13.80
C ILE A 184 12.02 11.84 -12.57
N LYS A 185 11.30 12.95 -12.77
CA LYS A 185 10.99 13.93 -11.71
C LYS A 185 9.67 13.66 -11.01
N ASP A 186 8.73 13.02 -11.69
CA ASP A 186 7.41 12.68 -11.16
C ASP A 186 7.00 11.28 -11.62
N SER A 187 7.03 10.34 -10.69
CA SER A 187 6.63 8.95 -10.91
C SER A 187 5.15 8.76 -11.25
N LYS A 188 4.29 9.78 -11.06
CA LYS A 188 2.87 9.69 -11.41
C LYS A 188 2.61 9.87 -12.90
N THR A 189 3.41 10.68 -13.54
CA THR A 189 3.17 11.17 -14.89
C THR A 189 4.17 10.68 -15.93
N ASP A 190 5.33 10.16 -15.50
CA ASP A 190 6.34 9.67 -16.42
C ASP A 190 5.92 8.36 -17.07
N ILE A 191 5.74 8.38 -18.38
CA ILE A 191 5.26 7.25 -19.19
C ILE A 191 6.23 6.06 -19.26
N ARG A 192 7.49 6.26 -18.88
CA ARG A 192 8.50 5.20 -18.83
C ARG A 192 8.36 4.32 -17.60
N LEU A 193 7.61 4.79 -16.58
CA LEU A 193 7.43 4.09 -15.32
C LEU A 193 6.08 3.36 -15.30
N ASP A 194 6.12 2.08 -14.98
CA ASP A 194 4.96 1.24 -14.74
C ASP A 194 5.07 0.52 -13.39
N PHE A 195 3.98 -0.11 -12.96
CA PHE A 195 3.88 -0.68 -11.62
C PHE A 195 3.29 -2.09 -11.66
N VAL A 196 3.89 -2.99 -10.90
CA VAL A 196 3.37 -4.34 -10.72
C VAL A 196 3.29 -4.69 -9.24
N ARG A 197 2.30 -5.50 -8.87
CA ARG A 197 2.12 -5.94 -7.48
C ARG A 197 3.31 -6.75 -6.98
N GLY A 198 3.62 -6.62 -5.71
CA GLY A 198 4.77 -7.24 -5.09
C GLY A 198 4.69 -8.76 -4.91
N ASP A 199 3.54 -9.37 -5.18
CA ASP A 199 3.38 -10.82 -5.23
C ASP A 199 3.72 -11.43 -6.60
N GLU A 200 3.96 -10.59 -7.62
CA GLU A 200 4.40 -11.06 -8.93
C GLU A 200 5.72 -11.85 -8.82
N ALA A 201 5.79 -12.93 -9.57
CA ALA A 201 6.98 -13.76 -9.59
C ALA A 201 8.16 -13.01 -10.21
N LEU A 202 9.32 -13.03 -9.56
CA LEU A 202 10.53 -12.36 -10.06
C LEU A 202 10.98 -12.94 -11.42
N THR A 203 10.67 -14.20 -11.67
CA THR A 203 10.88 -14.84 -12.98
C THR A 203 10.05 -14.21 -14.08
N THR A 204 8.86 -13.70 -13.77
CA THR A 204 8.02 -12.94 -14.71
C THR A 204 8.69 -11.63 -15.10
N LEU A 205 9.27 -10.89 -14.16
CA LEU A 205 10.05 -9.68 -14.44
C LEU A 205 11.23 -9.98 -15.37
N GLN A 206 11.94 -11.07 -15.10
CA GLN A 206 13.05 -11.50 -15.95
C GLN A 206 12.57 -11.87 -17.36
N LEU A 207 11.41 -12.52 -17.46
CA LEU A 207 10.81 -12.89 -18.76
C LEU A 207 10.42 -11.65 -19.56
N TRP A 208 9.75 -10.66 -18.94
CA TRP A 208 9.38 -9.41 -19.59
C TRP A 208 10.60 -8.63 -20.10
N ARG A 209 11.65 -8.57 -19.28
CA ARG A 209 12.90 -7.96 -19.70
C ARG A 209 13.50 -8.71 -20.92
N ASN A 210 13.55 -10.03 -20.89
CA ASN A 210 14.12 -10.84 -21.98
C ASN A 210 13.32 -10.70 -23.28
N ARG A 211 12.02 -10.37 -23.18
CA ARG A 211 11.15 -10.09 -24.34
C ARG A 211 11.20 -8.63 -24.80
N GLY A 212 11.94 -7.76 -24.10
CA GLY A 212 11.98 -6.33 -24.38
C GLY A 212 10.70 -5.58 -24.04
N GLU A 213 9.85 -6.16 -23.18
CA GLU A 213 8.64 -5.51 -22.67
C GLU A 213 8.97 -4.46 -21.61
N ILE A 214 10.08 -4.65 -20.89
CA ILE A 214 10.69 -3.71 -19.94
C ILE A 214 12.20 -3.70 -20.13
N ASP A 215 12.85 -2.58 -19.79
CA ASP A 215 14.31 -2.49 -19.77
C ASP A 215 14.89 -2.96 -18.43
N GLY A 216 14.12 -2.72 -17.35
CA GLY A 216 14.48 -3.16 -16.03
C GLY A 216 13.38 -2.98 -15.02
N ALA A 217 13.66 -3.39 -13.77
CA ALA A 217 12.70 -3.31 -12.67
C ALA A 217 13.40 -3.05 -11.33
N PHE A 218 12.68 -2.43 -10.40
CA PHE A 218 13.09 -2.28 -9.01
C PHE A 218 12.09 -2.98 -8.12
N VAL A 219 12.57 -4.00 -7.42
CA VAL A 219 11.83 -4.80 -6.44
C VAL A 219 12.00 -4.14 -5.08
N LEU A 220 10.89 -3.77 -4.45
CA LEU A 220 10.88 -3.07 -3.17
C LEU A 220 10.46 -4.00 -2.03
N PHE A 221 10.95 -3.68 -0.83
CA PHE A 221 10.45 -4.25 0.41
C PHE A 221 9.05 -3.67 0.75
N PRO A 222 8.12 -4.44 1.32
CA PRO A 222 6.81 -3.91 1.71
C PRO A 222 6.95 -2.85 2.81
N ASN A 223 6.13 -1.80 2.73
CA ASN A 223 5.99 -0.87 3.84
C ASN A 223 5.26 -1.56 5.00
N THR A 224 5.55 -1.15 6.21
CA THR A 224 4.88 -1.61 7.42
C THR A 224 3.68 -0.72 7.75
N ILE A 225 2.72 -1.25 8.52
CA ILE A 225 1.61 -0.43 9.04
C ILE A 225 2.13 0.73 9.91
N LYS A 226 3.21 0.49 10.65
CA LYS A 226 3.87 1.52 11.46
C LYS A 226 4.33 2.70 10.59
N GLU A 227 4.96 2.46 9.46
CA GLU A 227 5.40 3.51 8.54
C GLU A 227 4.24 4.29 7.93
N ILE A 228 3.14 3.60 7.59
CA ILE A 228 1.94 4.26 7.09
C ILE A 228 1.36 5.19 8.15
N LYS A 229 1.31 4.74 9.41
CA LYS A 229 0.83 5.53 10.55
C LYS A 229 1.74 6.74 10.81
N GLU A 230 3.06 6.54 10.84
CA GLU A 230 4.04 7.62 11.04
C GLU A 230 3.90 8.72 9.97
N VAL A 231 3.67 8.34 8.71
CA VAL A 231 3.43 9.32 7.62
C VAL A 231 2.10 10.05 7.81
N ALA A 232 1.03 9.33 8.14
CA ALA A 232 -0.29 9.91 8.36
C ALA A 232 -0.31 10.84 9.60
N ASP A 233 0.39 10.48 10.67
CA ASP A 233 0.42 11.22 11.94
C ASP A 233 1.09 12.60 11.82
N VAL A 234 1.95 12.80 10.81
CA VAL A 234 2.54 14.11 10.49
C VAL A 234 1.74 14.88 9.42
N GLY A 235 0.56 14.37 9.03
CA GLY A 235 -0.30 15.01 8.02
C GLY A 235 0.18 14.83 6.57
N GLU A 236 1.13 13.92 6.35
CA GLU A 236 1.65 13.61 5.02
C GLU A 236 0.88 12.47 4.37
N THR A 237 1.08 12.30 3.08
CA THR A 237 0.50 11.20 2.30
C THR A 237 1.57 10.27 1.76
N MET A 238 1.22 8.98 1.70
CA MET A 238 2.10 7.99 1.06
C MET A 238 2.32 8.34 -0.42
N PRO A 239 3.54 8.18 -0.96
CA PRO A 239 3.77 8.30 -2.38
C PRO A 239 2.85 7.37 -3.18
N PRO A 240 2.50 7.71 -4.43
CA PRO A 240 1.59 6.90 -5.23
C PRO A 240 2.13 5.49 -5.45
N LYS A 241 1.21 4.52 -5.44
CA LYS A 241 1.57 3.10 -5.63
C LYS A 241 2.65 2.61 -4.64
N SER A 242 2.59 3.06 -3.38
CA SER A 242 3.52 2.62 -2.33
C SER A 242 3.07 1.34 -1.66
N THR A 243 1.76 1.11 -1.56
CA THR A 243 1.17 -0.01 -0.83
C THR A 243 0.04 -0.65 -1.61
N TRP A 244 0.06 -1.97 -1.68
CA TRP A 244 -1.10 -2.78 -2.02
C TRP A 244 -1.61 -3.40 -0.73
N ILE A 245 -2.80 -3.02 -0.31
CA ILE A 245 -3.37 -3.47 0.95
C ILE A 245 -4.45 -4.52 0.69
N GLU A 246 -4.39 -5.60 1.45
CA GLU A 246 -5.39 -6.66 1.50
C GLU A 246 -5.94 -6.78 2.94
N PRO A 247 -7.21 -7.22 3.10
CA PRO A 247 -8.11 -7.72 2.07
C PRO A 247 -8.67 -6.63 1.15
N LYS A 248 -8.97 -6.98 -0.09
CA LYS A 248 -9.81 -6.16 -0.97
C LYS A 248 -11.25 -6.63 -0.85
N ILE A 249 -12.14 -5.68 -0.57
CA ILE A 249 -13.57 -5.97 -0.45
C ILE A 249 -14.17 -6.10 -1.86
N PRO A 250 -14.97 -7.13 -2.12
CA PRO A 250 -15.74 -7.21 -3.36
C PRO A 250 -16.66 -5.99 -3.52
N ALA A 251 -16.59 -5.33 -4.67
CA ALA A 251 -17.44 -4.18 -4.96
C ALA A 251 -18.91 -4.61 -5.11
N GLY A 252 -19.84 -3.82 -4.57
CA GLY A 252 -21.28 -4.07 -4.68
C GLY A 252 -21.85 -5.08 -3.67
N MET A 253 -21.04 -5.61 -2.76
CA MET A 253 -21.49 -6.50 -1.71
C MET A 253 -22.40 -5.78 -0.71
N LEU A 254 -22.08 -4.55 -0.39
CA LEU A 254 -22.90 -3.65 0.40
C LEU A 254 -23.05 -2.32 -0.34
N ILE A 255 -24.24 -1.74 -0.31
CA ILE A 255 -24.55 -0.46 -0.94
C ILE A 255 -25.20 0.42 0.12
N ASN A 256 -24.69 1.64 0.30
CA ASN A 256 -25.32 2.66 1.13
C ASN A 256 -26.03 3.67 0.22
N SER A 257 -27.33 3.88 0.44
CA SER A 257 -28.12 4.90 -0.22
C SER A 257 -28.12 6.19 0.62
N TYR A 258 -28.09 7.33 -0.04
CA TYR A 258 -28.12 8.67 0.58
C TYR A 258 -29.44 9.37 0.28
N ASP A 259 -30.58 8.63 0.31
CA ASP A 259 -31.90 9.16 0.08
C ASP A 259 -32.41 10.02 1.24
#